data_01d4fc080eefa460156359c833574a69
#
_entry.id   01d4fc080eefa460156359c833574a69
#
_cell.length_a   1.000
_cell.length_b   1.000
_cell.length_c   1.000
_cell.angle_alpha   90.00
_cell.angle_beta   90.00
_cell.angle_gamma   90.00
#
_symmetry.space_group_name_H-M   'P 1'
#
loop_
_entity.id
_entity.type
_entity.pdbx_description
1 polymer ?
#
loop_
_entity_poly.entity_id
_entity_poly.type
_entity_poly.pdbx_seq_one_letter_code
_entity_poly.pdbx_strand_id
1 'polypeptide(L)'
;MMRETGRRLLGIGARARFAAYSLFEKKSSGDSNFAPGAEKYILKSPDGALEVTVSDGRLTYSAAVGKTPVIEPSEIGLLVQGGVNLGENAVLGEPKTDSREEVRRDPDTETDITDRHINYIFPVRSKKFRYSLEVRIWNDGFGFRLLFGKDTGLLISDELTRFNVPGDTVCRYQTDLKKMQGKTLTQKTSELSQSEVFSCMTAFEFPGKSIYIMITESDIENYPGMALRSLGAGRFKTELWDTDKFFIKGGKTPWRIVTVCRSLEELVHCRVITHAAAPISDKIYENADWIRPGKSAWSYFIDEEHSRRFEKIMEFNALAQEAGYEYNLADNGWRDWAKTERGAFKKVKELVDDAEKRSVGIWLWQSAMDKVWFTPYRRRFFKKCQTLGIKGIKLDHIESETQFMTEFYRRFAREAAEHKLMVIYHNPQKPTGLRRTFPNVMSMEAIRGLQCKADADNDTILPFTRMLGGNADYTPLCFSVPRCLNEVSICHMLASAVIYNSAFFTVSEDPSILKAHGLDSFVSPLPVIWNETHVLTGSKIGEIVIFARRSGNRWYAAVFNGSQSERKINLPFSFLKDSAKYEAEIYTDNLTDQRGYNKVKITVTSADSADIAMRPSGGFAAVFREI
;
A
#
# COMPACT_ATOMS: atom_id res chain seq x y z
N MET A 1 27.58 -12.94 12.49
CA MET A 1 27.27 -14.28 13.05
C MET A 1 25.81 -14.68 12.87
N MET A 2 24.80 -13.90 13.24
CA MET A 2 23.38 -14.24 12.99
C MET A 2 22.95 -14.25 11.50
N ARG A 3 23.56 -13.44 10.63
CA ARG A 3 23.28 -13.45 9.17
C ARG A 3 23.71 -14.74 8.47
N GLU A 4 24.76 -15.40 8.95
CA GLU A 4 25.24 -16.68 8.39
C GLU A 4 24.38 -17.87 8.83
N THR A 5 23.86 -17.86 10.06
CA THR A 5 23.03 -18.96 10.58
C THR A 5 21.66 -19.02 9.87
N GLY A 6 21.07 -17.86 9.56
CA GLY A 6 19.85 -17.78 8.77
C GLY A 6 20.03 -18.29 7.34
N ARG A 7 21.15 -17.96 6.69
CA ARG A 7 21.49 -18.47 5.34
C ARG A 7 21.75 -19.98 5.34
N ARG A 8 22.37 -20.55 6.39
CA ARG A 8 22.60 -22.01 6.49
C ARG A 8 21.31 -22.80 6.70
N LEU A 9 20.37 -22.31 7.51
CA LEU A 9 19.07 -22.95 7.71
C LEU A 9 18.18 -22.88 6.46
N LEU A 10 18.25 -21.77 5.70
CA LEU A 10 17.58 -21.63 4.41
C LEU A 10 18.17 -22.58 3.35
N GLY A 11 19.50 -22.78 3.35
CA GLY A 11 20.19 -23.72 2.45
C GLY A 11 19.84 -25.20 2.69
N ILE A 12 19.55 -25.59 3.93
CA ILE A 12 19.15 -26.96 4.28
C ILE A 12 17.70 -27.24 3.82
N GLY A 13 16.79 -26.26 3.95
CA GLY A 13 15.41 -26.36 3.44
C GLY A 13 15.36 -26.45 1.91
N ALA A 14 16.19 -25.71 1.20
CA ALA A 14 16.31 -25.74 -0.25
C ALA A 14 16.90 -27.08 -0.74
N ARG A 15 17.94 -27.59 -0.09
CA ARG A 15 18.56 -28.89 -0.46
C ARG A 15 17.63 -30.09 -0.23
N ALA A 16 16.83 -30.11 0.83
CA ALA A 16 15.84 -31.14 1.07
C ALA A 16 14.69 -31.12 0.03
N ARG A 17 14.34 -29.93 -0.48
CA ARG A 17 13.36 -29.78 -1.59
C ARG A 17 13.95 -30.20 -2.95
N PHE A 18 15.24 -30.00 -3.17
CA PHE A 18 15.95 -30.44 -4.39
C PHE A 18 16.02 -31.97 -4.51
N ALA A 19 16.21 -32.70 -3.42
CA ALA A 19 16.27 -34.17 -3.43
C ALA A 19 14.91 -34.81 -3.78
N ALA A 20 13.78 -34.15 -3.51
CA ALA A 20 12.46 -34.58 -3.94
C ALA A 20 12.19 -34.38 -5.43
N TYR A 21 13.03 -33.59 -6.11
CA TYR A 21 12.83 -33.17 -7.50
C TYR A 21 13.15 -34.27 -8.53
N SER A 22 14.13 -35.14 -8.25
CA SER A 22 14.53 -36.24 -9.16
C SER A 22 13.46 -37.33 -9.34
N LEU A 23 12.39 -37.29 -8.54
CA LEU A 23 11.30 -38.29 -8.57
C LEU A 23 10.06 -37.85 -9.39
N PHE A 24 10.03 -36.63 -9.95
CA PHE A 24 8.82 -36.07 -10.58
C PHE A 24 8.85 -35.91 -12.11
N GLU A 25 9.80 -36.52 -12.81
CA GLU A 25 9.66 -36.66 -14.27
C GLU A 25 8.62 -37.73 -14.67
N LYS A 26 7.37 -37.55 -14.27
CA LYS A 26 6.28 -38.32 -14.84
C LYS A 26 5.64 -37.54 -15.98
N LYS A 27 5.65 -38.21 -17.16
CA LYS A 27 5.05 -37.77 -18.42
C LYS A 27 3.67 -37.15 -18.24
N SER A 28 3.49 -35.93 -18.72
CA SER A 28 2.15 -35.39 -19.00
C SER A 28 1.59 -36.11 -20.22
N SER A 29 0.76 -37.11 -19.99
CA SER A 29 -0.04 -37.77 -21.04
C SER A 29 -1.27 -36.91 -21.33
N GLY A 30 -1.47 -36.54 -22.59
CA GLY A 30 -2.70 -35.89 -23.04
C GLY A 30 -2.51 -34.95 -24.21
N ASP A 31 -2.33 -35.52 -25.41
CA ASP A 31 -2.11 -34.74 -26.65
C ASP A 31 -3.41 -34.44 -27.42
N SER A 32 -4.56 -34.63 -26.80
CA SER A 32 -5.85 -34.40 -27.45
C SER A 32 -6.45 -33.05 -26.97
N ASN A 33 -6.68 -32.13 -27.88
CA ASN A 33 -7.52 -30.92 -27.80
C ASN A 33 -6.86 -29.56 -27.53
N PHE A 34 -5.59 -29.34 -27.87
CA PHE A 34 -5.10 -27.98 -28.00
C PHE A 34 -5.29 -27.53 -29.47
N ALA A 35 -6.28 -26.63 -29.71
CA ALA A 35 -6.44 -25.97 -31.01
C ALA A 35 -5.74 -24.61 -30.95
N PRO A 36 -4.83 -24.30 -31.91
CA PRO A 36 -4.31 -22.93 -32.05
C PRO A 36 -5.46 -21.95 -32.32
N GLY A 37 -5.41 -20.79 -31.71
CA GLY A 37 -6.28 -19.66 -32.00
C GLY A 37 -5.67 -18.69 -32.99
N ALA A 38 -6.10 -17.44 -32.93
CA ALA A 38 -5.48 -16.37 -33.72
C ALA A 38 -4.09 -15.98 -33.18
N GLU A 39 -3.21 -15.51 -34.05
CA GLU A 39 -1.88 -15.04 -33.66
C GLU A 39 -1.92 -13.75 -32.82
N LYS A 40 -3.03 -13.02 -32.89
CA LYS A 40 -3.22 -11.74 -32.22
C LYS A 40 -4.66 -11.54 -31.77
N TYR A 41 -4.84 -11.08 -30.52
CA TYR A 41 -6.13 -10.74 -29.93
C TYR A 41 -6.13 -9.30 -29.42
N ILE A 42 -7.22 -8.57 -29.70
CA ILE A 42 -7.48 -7.24 -29.17
C ILE A 42 -8.58 -7.37 -28.12
N LEU A 43 -8.23 -7.09 -26.87
CA LEU A 43 -9.08 -7.21 -25.70
C LEU A 43 -9.48 -5.81 -25.24
N LYS A 44 -10.73 -5.63 -24.77
CA LYS A 44 -11.26 -4.32 -24.39
C LYS A 44 -11.69 -4.27 -22.95
N SER A 45 -11.58 -3.09 -22.35
CA SER A 45 -12.21 -2.77 -21.06
C SER A 45 -13.75 -2.77 -21.18
N PRO A 46 -14.48 -2.87 -20.05
CA PRO A 46 -15.94 -2.82 -20.05
C PRO A 46 -16.53 -1.57 -20.71
N ASP A 47 -15.86 -0.41 -20.64
CA ASP A 47 -16.24 0.83 -21.31
C ASP A 47 -15.68 0.95 -22.73
N GLY A 48 -14.84 0.00 -23.17
CA GLY A 48 -14.21 0.00 -24.49
C GLY A 48 -13.09 1.02 -24.70
N ALA A 49 -12.73 1.81 -23.70
CA ALA A 49 -11.74 2.89 -23.84
C ALA A 49 -10.29 2.40 -23.77
N LEU A 50 -10.03 1.34 -22.98
CA LEU A 50 -8.71 0.71 -22.88
C LEU A 50 -8.69 -0.55 -23.74
N GLU A 51 -7.72 -0.64 -24.64
CA GLU A 51 -7.46 -1.80 -25.46
C GLU A 51 -6.12 -2.45 -25.06
N VAL A 52 -6.13 -3.76 -24.84
CA VAL A 52 -4.94 -4.57 -24.60
C VAL A 52 -4.79 -5.57 -25.75
N THR A 53 -3.67 -5.54 -26.41
CA THR A 53 -3.35 -6.52 -27.47
C THR A 53 -2.44 -7.61 -26.92
N VAL A 54 -2.76 -8.87 -27.17
CA VAL A 54 -1.90 -10.03 -26.85
C VAL A 54 -1.55 -10.75 -28.14
N SER A 55 -0.27 -11.10 -28.32
CA SER A 55 0.23 -11.79 -29.53
C SER A 55 1.06 -13.01 -29.14
N ASP A 56 0.99 -14.06 -29.97
CA ASP A 56 1.73 -15.32 -29.82
C ASP A 56 3.12 -15.30 -30.49
N GLY A 57 3.73 -16.47 -30.69
CA GLY A 57 5.09 -16.62 -31.19
C GLY A 57 6.11 -16.26 -30.11
N ARG A 58 6.49 -15.01 -30.04
CA ARG A 58 7.05 -14.37 -28.86
C ARG A 58 5.87 -13.76 -28.10
N LEU A 59 5.51 -14.35 -26.95
CA LEU A 59 4.36 -13.91 -26.20
C LEU A 59 4.54 -12.46 -25.76
N THR A 60 3.74 -11.56 -26.34
CA THR A 60 3.82 -10.13 -26.09
C THR A 60 2.46 -9.53 -25.79
N TYR A 61 2.48 -8.37 -25.14
CA TYR A 61 1.31 -7.55 -24.94
C TYR A 61 1.63 -6.08 -25.23
N SER A 62 0.61 -5.30 -25.52
CA SER A 62 0.66 -3.84 -25.58
C SER A 62 -0.68 -3.26 -25.14
N ALA A 63 -0.73 -1.98 -24.77
CA ALA A 63 -1.97 -1.33 -24.35
C ALA A 63 -2.07 0.10 -24.88
N ALA A 64 -3.31 0.52 -25.16
CA ALA A 64 -3.60 1.87 -25.64
C ALA A 64 -4.94 2.39 -25.09
N VAL A 65 -5.02 3.70 -24.88
CA VAL A 65 -6.25 4.44 -24.60
C VAL A 65 -6.62 5.23 -25.85
N GLY A 66 -7.68 4.80 -26.53
CA GLY A 66 -8.00 5.31 -27.87
C GLY A 66 -6.82 5.13 -28.82
N LYS A 67 -6.25 6.23 -29.33
CA LYS A 67 -5.08 6.20 -30.21
C LYS A 67 -3.74 6.38 -29.48
N THR A 68 -3.75 6.55 -28.17
CA THR A 68 -2.53 6.80 -27.38
C THR A 68 -1.99 5.49 -26.84
N PRO A 69 -0.83 5.00 -27.29
CA PRO A 69 -0.18 3.86 -26.66
C PRO A 69 0.26 4.24 -25.24
N VAL A 70 -0.04 3.36 -24.28
CA VAL A 70 0.38 3.50 -22.87
C VAL A 70 1.41 2.44 -22.48
N ILE A 71 1.38 1.28 -23.13
CA ILE A 71 2.43 0.25 -23.10
C ILE A 71 2.69 -0.17 -24.55
N GLU A 72 3.93 -0.03 -24.99
CA GLU A 72 4.41 -0.53 -26.28
C GLU A 72 4.60 -2.05 -26.24
N PRO A 73 4.76 -2.75 -27.39
CA PRO A 73 4.93 -4.21 -27.38
C PRO A 73 6.00 -4.67 -26.39
N SER A 74 5.55 -5.45 -25.42
CA SER A 74 6.30 -5.88 -24.23
C SER A 74 6.21 -7.40 -24.07
N GLU A 75 7.31 -8.05 -23.71
CA GLU A 75 7.37 -9.51 -23.58
C GLU A 75 6.74 -9.98 -22.28
N ILE A 76 6.07 -11.14 -22.32
CA ILE A 76 5.71 -11.95 -21.16
C ILE A 76 6.59 -13.19 -21.17
N GLY A 77 7.43 -13.38 -20.16
CA GLY A 77 8.35 -14.50 -20.13
C GLY A 77 8.65 -15.00 -18.73
N LEU A 78 8.82 -16.31 -18.62
CA LEU A 78 9.22 -16.99 -17.40
C LEU A 78 10.28 -18.03 -17.73
N LEU A 79 11.47 -17.87 -17.16
CA LEU A 79 12.58 -18.77 -17.35
C LEU A 79 12.50 -19.91 -16.33
N VAL A 80 12.26 -21.11 -16.84
CA VAL A 80 12.08 -22.31 -15.99
C VAL A 80 13.23 -23.29 -16.17
N GLN A 81 13.17 -24.41 -15.44
CA GLN A 81 14.17 -25.48 -15.51
C GLN A 81 14.54 -25.87 -16.95
N GLY A 82 15.80 -26.15 -17.17
CA GLY A 82 16.34 -26.49 -18.49
C GLY A 82 16.55 -25.28 -19.39
N GLY A 83 16.49 -24.05 -18.87
CA GLY A 83 16.71 -22.82 -19.63
C GLY A 83 15.57 -22.49 -20.60
N VAL A 84 14.36 -23.00 -20.35
CA VAL A 84 13.20 -22.79 -21.21
C VAL A 84 12.50 -21.49 -20.81
N ASN A 85 12.40 -20.53 -21.75
CA ASN A 85 11.54 -19.38 -21.62
C ASN A 85 10.12 -19.74 -22.08
N LEU A 86 9.14 -19.68 -21.21
CA LEU A 86 7.74 -20.02 -21.52
C LEU A 86 7.08 -19.03 -22.49
N GLY A 87 7.64 -17.80 -22.61
CA GLY A 87 7.17 -16.80 -23.57
C GLY A 87 7.69 -17.01 -25.00
N GLU A 88 8.62 -17.95 -25.23
CA GLU A 88 9.15 -18.22 -26.58
C GLU A 88 8.43 -19.38 -27.27
N ASN A 89 8.18 -19.22 -28.58
CA ASN A 89 7.42 -20.18 -29.39
C ASN A 89 6.08 -20.54 -28.74
N ALA A 90 5.46 -19.56 -28.10
CA ALA A 90 4.17 -19.69 -27.47
C ALA A 90 3.07 -19.67 -28.54
N VAL A 91 2.14 -20.60 -28.46
CA VAL A 91 0.94 -20.64 -29.31
C VAL A 91 -0.26 -20.43 -28.43
N LEU A 92 -1.06 -19.41 -28.74
CA LEU A 92 -2.31 -19.11 -28.04
C LEU A 92 -3.45 -19.98 -28.59
N GLY A 93 -4.28 -20.53 -27.70
CA GLY A 93 -5.59 -21.07 -28.06
C GLY A 93 -6.69 -20.01 -27.90
N GLU A 94 -7.90 -20.31 -28.33
CA GLU A 94 -9.05 -19.43 -28.14
C GLU A 94 -9.31 -19.15 -26.65
N PRO A 95 -9.46 -17.88 -26.24
CA PRO A 95 -9.66 -17.56 -24.85
C PRO A 95 -11.07 -17.91 -24.37
N LYS A 96 -11.17 -18.36 -23.13
CA LYS A 96 -12.43 -18.31 -22.38
C LYS A 96 -12.60 -16.90 -21.85
N THR A 97 -13.75 -16.29 -22.16
CA THR A 97 -14.07 -14.92 -21.73
C THR A 97 -15.18 -14.95 -20.69
N ASP A 98 -15.01 -14.17 -19.62
CA ASP A 98 -15.98 -14.02 -18.54
C ASP A 98 -16.07 -12.55 -18.13
N SER A 99 -17.26 -11.96 -18.24
CA SER A 99 -17.51 -10.59 -17.80
C SER A 99 -18.13 -10.64 -16.41
N ARG A 100 -17.53 -9.92 -15.47
CA ARG A 100 -17.97 -9.89 -14.08
C ARG A 100 -18.26 -8.49 -13.61
N GLU A 101 -19.27 -8.41 -12.78
CA GLU A 101 -19.61 -7.22 -12.00
C GLU A 101 -19.98 -7.68 -10.60
N GLU A 102 -19.22 -7.26 -9.61
CA GLU A 102 -19.41 -7.60 -8.20
C GLU A 102 -19.44 -6.32 -7.38
N VAL A 103 -20.52 -6.13 -6.63
CA VAL A 103 -20.61 -5.05 -5.64
C VAL A 103 -20.19 -5.60 -4.29
N ARG A 104 -19.29 -4.90 -3.62
CA ARG A 104 -18.81 -5.27 -2.29
C ARG A 104 -18.61 -4.06 -1.40
N ARG A 105 -18.77 -4.25 -0.10
CA ARG A 105 -18.40 -3.25 0.90
C ARG A 105 -16.89 -3.10 0.96
N ASP A 106 -16.39 -1.87 0.82
CA ASP A 106 -14.97 -1.55 0.99
C ASP A 106 -14.70 -1.21 2.47
N PRO A 107 -13.81 -1.95 3.17
CA PRO A 107 -13.51 -1.67 4.57
C PRO A 107 -12.72 -0.37 4.77
N ASP A 108 -12.16 0.21 3.72
CA ASP A 108 -11.35 1.43 3.79
C ASP A 108 -12.18 2.70 3.58
N THR A 109 -13.34 2.58 2.96
CA THR A 109 -14.26 3.71 2.73
C THR A 109 -15.62 3.51 3.40
N GLU A 110 -15.94 2.30 3.83
CA GLU A 110 -17.26 1.90 4.31
C GLU A 110 -18.38 2.25 3.32
N THR A 111 -18.06 2.22 2.03
CA THR A 111 -18.99 2.39 0.92
C THR A 111 -19.01 1.15 0.04
N ASP A 112 -20.05 1.00 -0.75
CA ASP A 112 -20.11 -0.05 -1.73
C ASP A 112 -19.31 0.36 -2.96
N ILE A 113 -18.40 -0.53 -3.37
CA ILE A 113 -17.58 -0.36 -4.58
C ILE A 113 -17.87 -1.48 -5.57
N THR A 114 -17.81 -1.16 -6.85
CA THR A 114 -18.06 -2.10 -7.93
C THR A 114 -16.76 -2.58 -8.55
N ASP A 115 -16.53 -3.91 -8.51
CA ASP A 115 -15.46 -4.58 -9.28
C ASP A 115 -16.05 -5.04 -10.61
N ARG A 116 -15.86 -4.25 -11.66
CA ARG A 116 -16.34 -4.56 -13.02
C ARG A 116 -15.18 -4.79 -13.96
N HIS A 117 -15.08 -5.99 -14.51
CA HIS A 117 -13.98 -6.37 -15.38
C HIS A 117 -14.36 -7.45 -16.40
N ILE A 118 -13.54 -7.58 -17.43
CA ILE A 118 -13.57 -8.72 -18.36
C ILE A 118 -12.31 -9.54 -18.14
N ASN A 119 -12.50 -10.84 -17.95
CA ASN A 119 -11.44 -11.81 -17.74
C ASN A 119 -11.28 -12.70 -18.99
N TYR A 120 -10.07 -12.82 -19.50
CA TYR A 120 -9.71 -13.65 -20.65
C TYR A 120 -8.69 -14.69 -20.21
N ILE A 121 -8.98 -15.97 -20.44
CA ILE A 121 -8.08 -17.08 -20.10
C ILE A 121 -7.71 -17.82 -21.36
N PHE A 122 -6.49 -17.58 -21.84
CA PHE A 122 -5.92 -18.21 -23.03
C PHE A 122 -5.22 -19.51 -22.64
N PRO A 123 -5.59 -20.68 -23.20
CA PRO A 123 -4.71 -21.83 -23.20
C PRO A 123 -3.43 -21.51 -23.97
N VAL A 124 -2.27 -21.85 -23.41
CA VAL A 124 -0.97 -21.59 -24.05
C VAL A 124 -0.15 -22.86 -24.12
N ARG A 125 0.50 -23.09 -25.26
CA ARG A 125 1.49 -24.13 -25.47
C ARG A 125 2.83 -23.51 -25.85
N SER A 126 3.89 -23.79 -25.09
CA SER A 126 5.26 -23.42 -25.41
C SER A 126 6.15 -24.65 -25.24
N LYS A 127 6.75 -25.13 -26.33
CA LYS A 127 7.52 -26.38 -26.34
C LYS A 127 6.69 -27.53 -25.70
N LYS A 128 7.20 -28.17 -24.66
CA LYS A 128 6.52 -29.23 -23.89
C LYS A 128 5.58 -28.74 -22.79
N PHE A 129 5.59 -27.42 -22.51
CA PHE A 129 4.81 -26.85 -21.41
C PHE A 129 3.42 -26.44 -21.88
N ARG A 130 2.44 -26.68 -21.00
CA ARG A 130 1.06 -26.21 -21.14
C ARG A 130 0.69 -25.44 -19.89
N TYR A 131 0.16 -24.24 -20.10
CA TYR A 131 -0.26 -23.33 -19.05
C TYR A 131 -1.38 -22.43 -19.60
N SER A 132 -1.90 -21.53 -18.79
CA SER A 132 -2.81 -20.50 -19.29
C SER A 132 -2.26 -19.12 -19.02
N LEU A 133 -2.49 -18.18 -19.93
CA LEU A 133 -2.35 -16.76 -19.70
C LEU A 133 -3.73 -16.22 -19.31
N GLU A 134 -3.84 -15.66 -18.11
CA GLU A 134 -5.02 -14.93 -17.66
C GLU A 134 -4.75 -13.44 -17.81
N VAL A 135 -5.64 -12.74 -18.52
CA VAL A 135 -5.63 -11.27 -18.68
C VAL A 135 -6.96 -10.75 -18.16
N ARG A 136 -6.90 -9.78 -17.25
CA ARG A 136 -8.08 -9.15 -16.69
C ARG A 136 -8.02 -7.65 -16.96
N ILE A 137 -9.13 -7.08 -17.44
CA ILE A 137 -9.18 -5.68 -17.85
C ILE A 137 -10.33 -4.99 -17.12
N TRP A 138 -10.03 -3.90 -16.45
CA TRP A 138 -10.93 -2.93 -15.84
C TRP A 138 -10.96 -1.66 -16.67
N ASN A 139 -11.81 -0.71 -16.33
CA ASN A 139 -11.82 0.60 -17.01
C ASN A 139 -10.58 1.45 -16.68
N ASP A 140 -9.99 1.24 -15.52
CA ASP A 140 -8.88 1.97 -14.93
C ASP A 140 -7.55 1.18 -14.91
N GLY A 141 -7.47 0.08 -15.69
CA GLY A 141 -6.23 -0.69 -15.83
C GLY A 141 -6.43 -2.15 -16.24
N PHE A 142 -5.33 -2.87 -16.27
CA PHE A 142 -5.31 -4.29 -16.58
C PHE A 142 -4.23 -5.01 -15.80
N GLY A 143 -4.38 -6.33 -15.73
CA GLY A 143 -3.36 -7.22 -15.20
C GLY A 143 -3.30 -8.53 -15.97
N PHE A 144 -2.15 -9.19 -15.91
CA PHE A 144 -1.99 -10.53 -16.45
C PHE A 144 -1.17 -11.40 -15.51
N ARG A 145 -1.37 -12.72 -15.61
CA ARG A 145 -0.61 -13.73 -14.88
C ARG A 145 -0.62 -15.07 -15.60
N LEU A 146 0.30 -15.94 -15.22
CA LEU A 146 0.37 -17.31 -15.72
C LEU A 146 -0.28 -18.27 -14.71
N LEU A 147 -1.10 -19.20 -15.22
CA LEU A 147 -1.77 -20.23 -14.44
C LEU A 147 -1.21 -21.60 -14.81
N PHE A 148 -0.91 -22.42 -13.80
CA PHE A 148 -0.35 -23.75 -13.95
C PHE A 148 -1.24 -24.81 -13.30
N GLY A 149 -1.30 -25.99 -13.90
CA GLY A 149 -2.03 -27.12 -13.35
C GLY A 149 -1.52 -27.53 -11.96
N LYS A 150 -2.40 -28.06 -11.12
CA LYS A 150 -2.10 -28.41 -9.71
C LYS A 150 -0.88 -29.32 -9.53
N ASP A 151 -0.62 -30.19 -10.51
CA ASP A 151 0.49 -31.15 -10.46
C ASP A 151 1.74 -30.68 -11.20
N THR A 152 1.71 -29.48 -11.79
CA THR A 152 2.85 -28.88 -12.48
C THR A 152 3.86 -28.37 -11.47
N GLY A 153 5.05 -28.97 -11.43
CA GLY A 153 6.18 -28.47 -10.66
C GLY A 153 7.09 -27.62 -11.54
N LEU A 154 7.40 -26.40 -11.12
CA LEU A 154 8.30 -25.50 -11.84
C LEU A 154 9.41 -25.00 -10.93
N LEU A 155 10.65 -25.17 -11.40
CA LEU A 155 11.81 -24.49 -10.86
C LEU A 155 12.02 -23.22 -11.68
N ILE A 156 11.71 -22.08 -11.12
CA ILE A 156 11.81 -20.77 -11.77
C ILE A 156 13.21 -20.21 -11.54
N SER A 157 13.85 -19.73 -12.59
CA SER A 157 15.19 -19.13 -12.54
C SER A 157 15.15 -17.61 -12.67
N ASP A 158 14.20 -17.07 -13.44
CA ASP A 158 14.04 -15.63 -13.64
C ASP A 158 12.65 -15.34 -14.26
N GLU A 159 12.21 -14.11 -14.17
CA GLU A 159 11.05 -13.60 -14.90
C GLU A 159 11.52 -12.58 -15.95
N LEU A 160 11.19 -12.85 -17.20
CA LEU A 160 11.65 -12.06 -18.34
C LEU A 160 10.60 -11.07 -18.86
N THR A 161 9.52 -10.90 -18.09
CA THR A 161 8.43 -9.97 -18.39
C THR A 161 8.96 -8.53 -18.47
N ARG A 162 8.55 -7.82 -19.50
CA ARG A 162 8.94 -6.44 -19.78
C ARG A 162 7.76 -5.49 -19.73
N PHE A 163 8.07 -4.21 -19.54
CA PHE A 163 7.14 -3.09 -19.57
C PHE A 163 7.80 -1.97 -20.36
N ASN A 164 7.37 -1.76 -21.59
CA ASN A 164 7.90 -0.72 -22.47
C ASN A 164 6.92 0.46 -22.45
N VAL A 165 7.27 1.50 -21.72
CA VAL A 165 6.50 2.74 -21.64
C VAL A 165 6.97 3.67 -22.76
N PRO A 166 6.06 4.30 -23.54
CA PRO A 166 6.44 5.24 -24.57
C PRO A 166 7.38 6.34 -24.08
N GLY A 167 8.31 6.77 -24.94
CA GLY A 167 9.28 7.82 -24.62
C GLY A 167 8.62 9.14 -24.22
N ASP A 168 9.38 10.00 -23.52
CA ASP A 168 8.97 11.32 -23.00
C ASP A 168 7.87 11.34 -21.95
N THR A 169 7.58 10.21 -21.29
CA THR A 169 6.77 10.19 -20.06
C THR A 169 7.61 10.64 -18.86
N VAL A 170 6.94 11.22 -17.87
CA VAL A 170 7.56 11.57 -16.58
C VAL A 170 7.42 10.37 -15.65
N CYS A 171 8.55 9.77 -15.28
CA CYS A 171 8.62 8.63 -14.37
C CYS A 171 8.81 9.09 -12.94
N ARG A 172 8.03 8.56 -12.01
CA ARG A 172 8.18 8.74 -10.57
C ARG A 172 8.44 7.39 -9.91
N TYR A 173 9.58 7.28 -9.25
CA TYR A 173 10.08 6.02 -8.73
C TYR A 173 10.93 6.21 -7.49
N GLN A 174 11.18 5.13 -6.75
CA GLN A 174 12.15 5.12 -5.66
C GLN A 174 13.04 3.88 -5.72
N THR A 175 14.23 4.00 -5.16
CA THR A 175 15.27 2.95 -5.18
C THR A 175 15.42 2.20 -3.85
N ASP A 176 14.71 2.62 -2.80
CA ASP A 176 14.68 1.88 -1.54
C ASP A 176 13.78 0.66 -1.66
N LEU A 177 14.36 -0.47 -2.01
CA LEU A 177 13.64 -1.73 -2.17
C LEU A 177 13.24 -2.38 -0.84
N LYS A 178 13.92 -2.05 0.27
CA LYS A 178 13.76 -2.76 1.54
C LYS A 178 12.65 -2.22 2.41
N LYS A 179 12.53 -0.90 2.49
CA LYS A 179 11.63 -0.22 3.43
C LYS A 179 10.58 0.62 2.73
N MET A 180 10.82 0.94 1.46
CA MET A 180 10.03 1.90 0.68
C MET A 180 9.89 3.28 1.36
N GLN A 181 10.93 3.68 2.10
CA GLN A 181 11.03 4.96 2.80
C GLN A 181 11.94 5.95 2.08
N GLY A 182 12.45 5.58 0.90
CA GLY A 182 13.24 6.45 0.03
C GLY A 182 12.43 7.62 -0.50
N LYS A 183 13.11 8.72 -0.85
CA LYS A 183 12.50 9.83 -1.58
C LYS A 183 12.08 9.36 -2.97
N THR A 184 10.92 9.77 -3.43
CA THR A 184 10.47 9.54 -4.81
C THR A 184 11.23 10.46 -5.76
N LEU A 185 11.92 9.89 -6.73
CA LEU A 185 12.62 10.59 -7.77
C LEU A 185 11.68 10.84 -8.96
N THR A 186 11.89 11.95 -9.65
CA THR A 186 11.11 12.33 -10.83
C THR A 186 12.07 12.61 -11.98
N GLN A 187 11.95 11.84 -13.07
CA GLN A 187 12.78 11.99 -14.28
C GLN A 187 11.97 11.66 -15.54
N LYS A 188 12.39 12.17 -16.68
CA LYS A 188 11.86 11.67 -17.96
C LYS A 188 12.36 10.25 -18.22
N THR A 189 11.52 9.43 -18.84
CA THR A 189 11.91 8.05 -19.19
C THR A 189 13.11 7.98 -20.11
N SER A 190 13.31 9.00 -20.95
CA SER A 190 14.48 9.14 -21.82
C SER A 190 15.81 9.38 -21.06
N GLU A 191 15.74 9.88 -19.82
CA GLU A 191 16.90 10.22 -19.00
C GLU A 191 17.28 9.11 -18.01
N LEU A 192 16.45 8.07 -17.89
CA LEU A 192 16.69 6.97 -16.97
C LEU A 192 17.94 6.17 -17.36
N SER A 193 18.80 5.95 -16.36
CA SER A 193 20.00 5.14 -16.56
C SER A 193 19.66 3.66 -16.73
N GLN A 194 20.54 2.94 -17.46
CA GLN A 194 20.44 1.49 -17.54
C GLN A 194 20.88 0.83 -16.24
N SER A 195 20.30 -0.32 -15.93
CA SER A 195 20.63 -1.17 -14.77
C SER A 195 20.16 -0.64 -13.41
N GLU A 196 19.56 0.56 -13.33
CA GLU A 196 18.95 1.04 -12.09
C GLU A 196 17.71 0.20 -11.74
N VAL A 197 17.54 -0.11 -10.45
CA VAL A 197 16.43 -0.94 -9.96
C VAL A 197 15.49 -0.09 -9.12
N PHE A 198 14.22 -0.10 -9.49
CA PHE A 198 13.16 0.66 -8.86
C PHE A 198 12.27 -0.24 -8.02
N SER A 199 11.84 0.26 -6.88
CA SER A 199 10.73 -0.35 -6.18
C SER A 199 9.47 -0.32 -7.06
N CYS A 200 8.73 -1.42 -7.13
CA CYS A 200 7.42 -1.44 -7.78
C CYS A 200 6.45 -0.50 -7.06
N MET A 201 5.49 0.03 -7.76
CA MET A 201 4.67 1.22 -7.66
C MET A 201 5.33 2.41 -8.38
N THR A 202 5.97 2.12 -9.51
CA THR A 202 6.54 3.13 -10.40
C THR A 202 5.43 3.74 -11.24
N ALA A 203 5.26 5.05 -11.14
CA ALA A 203 4.21 5.79 -11.83
C ALA A 203 4.76 6.60 -13.01
N PHE A 204 3.94 6.73 -14.04
CA PHE A 204 4.28 7.49 -15.26
C PHE A 204 3.14 8.44 -15.60
N GLU A 205 3.49 9.69 -15.88
CA GLU A 205 2.60 10.72 -16.37
C GLU A 205 2.90 11.01 -17.84
N PHE A 206 1.86 11.07 -18.67
CA PHE A 206 1.96 11.38 -20.09
C PHE A 206 1.75 12.87 -20.29
N PRO A 207 2.80 13.67 -20.55
CA PRO A 207 2.67 15.12 -20.67
C PRO A 207 1.64 15.55 -21.72
N GLY A 208 0.75 16.47 -21.33
CA GLY A 208 -0.28 17.02 -22.21
C GLY A 208 -1.43 16.07 -22.58
N LYS A 209 -1.52 14.87 -21.97
CA LYS A 209 -2.56 13.87 -22.29
C LYS A 209 -3.47 13.51 -21.13
N SER A 210 -3.23 14.03 -19.94
CA SER A 210 -3.97 13.65 -18.72
C SER A 210 -4.09 12.13 -18.52
N ILE A 211 -3.06 11.38 -18.90
CA ILE A 211 -2.98 9.93 -18.72
C ILE A 211 -1.91 9.64 -17.66
N TYR A 212 -2.26 8.80 -16.71
CA TYR A 212 -1.41 8.36 -15.61
C TYR A 212 -1.43 6.84 -15.54
N ILE A 213 -0.27 6.20 -15.54
CA ILE A 213 -0.17 4.75 -15.34
C ILE A 213 0.74 4.43 -14.17
N MET A 214 0.52 3.29 -13.55
CA MET A 214 1.42 2.72 -12.55
C MET A 214 1.69 1.26 -12.88
N ILE A 215 2.96 0.86 -12.84
CA ILE A 215 3.38 -0.53 -12.94
C ILE A 215 3.60 -1.07 -11.54
N THR A 216 2.88 -2.14 -11.21
CA THR A 216 2.96 -2.82 -9.92
C THR A 216 2.53 -4.29 -10.03
N GLU A 217 2.27 -4.93 -8.91
CA GLU A 217 1.79 -6.31 -8.83
C GLU A 217 0.71 -6.48 -7.77
N SER A 218 -0.01 -7.59 -7.81
CA SER A 218 -1.01 -7.93 -6.81
C SER A 218 -1.08 -9.44 -6.59
N ASP A 219 -1.66 -9.85 -5.44
CA ASP A 219 -1.95 -11.25 -5.10
C ASP A 219 -0.70 -12.14 -5.11
N ILE A 220 0.34 -11.71 -4.40
CA ILE A 220 1.58 -12.49 -4.26
C ILE A 220 1.32 -13.68 -3.33
N GLU A 221 1.38 -14.88 -3.89
CA GLU A 221 1.20 -16.13 -3.18
C GLU A 221 2.24 -17.14 -3.64
N ASN A 222 3.05 -17.67 -2.71
CA ASN A 222 4.11 -18.63 -2.98
C ASN A 222 5.08 -18.18 -4.11
N TYR A 223 5.35 -16.88 -4.17
CA TYR A 223 6.15 -16.24 -5.20
C TYR A 223 6.91 -15.05 -4.59
N PRO A 224 8.12 -14.70 -5.08
CA PRO A 224 8.80 -13.48 -4.62
C PRO A 224 8.14 -12.22 -5.19
N GLY A 225 8.30 -11.10 -4.49
CA GLY A 225 7.94 -9.80 -5.02
C GLY A 225 8.82 -9.37 -6.20
N MET A 226 8.31 -8.44 -7.01
CA MET A 226 9.07 -7.86 -8.11
C MET A 226 9.50 -6.42 -7.82
N ALA A 227 10.64 -6.05 -8.38
CA ALA A 227 11.10 -4.70 -8.66
C ALA A 227 11.16 -4.49 -10.18
N LEU A 228 11.46 -3.28 -10.63
CA LEU A 228 11.67 -2.98 -12.03
C LEU A 228 13.13 -2.60 -12.28
N ARG A 229 13.79 -3.29 -13.19
CA ARG A 229 15.11 -2.91 -13.69
C ARG A 229 14.95 -2.06 -14.95
N SER A 230 15.52 -0.87 -14.94
CA SER A 230 15.58 -0.01 -16.12
C SER A 230 16.54 -0.59 -17.17
N LEU A 231 16.08 -0.64 -18.40
CA LEU A 231 16.89 -0.95 -19.58
C LEU A 231 17.17 0.31 -20.42
N GLY A 232 16.81 1.48 -19.88
CA GLY A 232 16.91 2.78 -20.55
C GLY A 232 15.76 3.06 -21.52
N ALA A 233 15.55 4.35 -21.83
CA ALA A 233 14.57 4.83 -22.80
C ALA A 233 13.14 4.27 -22.60
N GLY A 234 12.64 4.27 -21.36
CA GLY A 234 11.27 3.81 -21.03
C GLY A 234 11.07 2.30 -21.06
N ARG A 235 12.13 1.53 -21.24
CA ARG A 235 12.06 0.06 -21.22
C ARG A 235 12.43 -0.48 -19.85
N PHE A 236 11.62 -1.40 -19.32
CA PHE A 236 11.81 -2.01 -18.01
C PHE A 236 11.69 -3.52 -18.11
N LYS A 237 12.37 -4.21 -17.20
CA LYS A 237 12.30 -5.65 -16.99
C LYS A 237 11.90 -5.91 -15.54
N THR A 238 11.12 -6.96 -15.29
CA THR A 238 10.91 -7.51 -13.95
C THR A 238 12.25 -7.94 -13.34
N GLU A 239 12.45 -7.56 -12.08
CA GLU A 239 13.57 -8.00 -11.25
C GLU A 239 12.98 -8.66 -10.01
N LEU A 240 13.19 -9.95 -9.84
CA LEU A 240 12.66 -10.69 -8.68
C LEU A 240 13.54 -10.51 -7.45
N TRP A 241 12.92 -10.49 -6.27
CA TRP A 241 13.65 -10.42 -5.01
C TRP A 241 14.51 -11.65 -4.72
N ASP A 242 14.07 -12.84 -5.15
CA ASP A 242 14.89 -14.04 -5.10
C ASP A 242 15.86 -14.05 -6.28
N THR A 243 17.15 -13.97 -5.98
CA THR A 243 18.24 -14.08 -6.96
C THR A 243 18.60 -15.53 -7.28
N ASP A 244 18.19 -16.46 -6.41
CA ASP A 244 18.32 -17.89 -6.60
C ASP A 244 17.04 -18.48 -7.18
N LYS A 245 17.17 -19.69 -7.77
CA LYS A 245 16.02 -20.43 -8.26
C LYS A 245 15.06 -20.78 -7.13
N PHE A 246 13.79 -20.63 -7.38
CA PHE A 246 12.74 -20.99 -6.44
C PHE A 246 11.72 -21.95 -7.08
N PHE A 247 11.01 -22.70 -6.25
CA PHE A 247 10.10 -23.73 -6.70
C PHE A 247 8.65 -23.36 -6.40
N ILE A 248 7.78 -23.56 -7.42
CA ILE A 248 6.33 -23.53 -7.24
C ILE A 248 5.72 -24.88 -7.64
N LYS A 249 4.65 -25.28 -6.97
CA LYS A 249 3.87 -26.49 -7.31
C LYS A 249 2.45 -26.08 -7.68
N GLY A 250 2.15 -26.10 -8.97
CA GLY A 250 0.88 -25.62 -9.47
C GLY A 250 0.62 -24.14 -9.19
N GLY A 251 -0.63 -23.71 -9.33
CA GLY A 251 -1.06 -22.38 -8.94
C GLY A 251 -0.84 -21.33 -10.02
N LYS A 252 -0.33 -20.18 -9.60
CA LYS A 252 -0.31 -18.96 -10.43
C LYS A 252 0.91 -18.10 -10.11
N THR A 253 1.35 -17.29 -11.08
CA THR A 253 2.22 -16.15 -10.76
C THR A 253 1.39 -15.02 -10.13
N PRO A 254 2.00 -14.04 -9.45
CA PRO A 254 1.31 -12.81 -9.10
C PRO A 254 0.74 -12.10 -10.34
N TRP A 255 -0.26 -11.27 -10.13
CA TRP A 255 -0.68 -10.34 -11.17
C TRP A 255 0.40 -9.31 -11.45
N ARG A 256 0.75 -9.14 -12.70
CA ARG A 256 1.49 -7.97 -13.21
C ARG A 256 0.46 -6.94 -13.60
N ILE A 257 0.44 -5.82 -12.89
CA ILE A 257 -0.60 -4.78 -12.96
C ILE A 257 -0.06 -3.55 -13.67
N VAL A 258 -0.86 -3.01 -14.56
CA VAL A 258 -0.72 -1.66 -15.11
C VAL A 258 -2.04 -0.93 -14.87
N THR A 259 -2.03 0.07 -13.97
CA THR A 259 -3.18 0.98 -13.84
C THR A 259 -3.15 1.96 -15.00
N VAL A 260 -4.31 2.42 -15.46
CA VAL A 260 -4.43 3.37 -16.58
C VAL A 260 -5.56 4.33 -16.27
N CYS A 261 -5.24 5.52 -15.80
CA CYS A 261 -6.20 6.53 -15.35
C CYS A 261 -6.11 7.79 -16.21
N ARG A 262 -7.24 8.46 -16.41
CA ARG A 262 -7.40 9.60 -17.32
C ARG A 262 -7.51 10.93 -16.59
N SER A 263 -7.42 10.91 -15.26
CA SER A 263 -7.38 12.09 -14.39
C SER A 263 -6.72 11.72 -13.06
N LEU A 264 -6.36 12.73 -12.25
CA LEU A 264 -5.89 12.52 -10.88
C LEU A 264 -7.02 12.00 -9.97
N GLU A 265 -8.27 12.37 -10.25
CA GLU A 265 -9.46 11.85 -9.57
C GLU A 265 -9.59 10.34 -9.81
N GLU A 266 -9.56 9.90 -11.08
CA GLU A 266 -9.58 8.46 -11.40
C GLU A 266 -8.40 7.72 -10.75
N LEU A 267 -7.21 8.34 -10.73
CA LEU A 267 -6.01 7.74 -10.15
C LEU A 267 -6.17 7.45 -8.65
N VAL A 268 -6.67 8.41 -7.87
CA VAL A 268 -6.92 8.24 -6.43
C VAL A 268 -8.01 7.20 -6.15
N HIS A 269 -8.98 7.07 -7.07
CA HIS A 269 -10.05 6.09 -6.98
C HIS A 269 -9.74 4.73 -7.59
N CYS A 270 -8.58 4.57 -8.26
CA CYS A 270 -8.19 3.31 -8.89
C CYS A 270 -8.09 2.18 -7.86
N ARG A 271 -8.78 1.07 -8.15
CA ARG A 271 -8.83 -0.11 -7.27
C ARG A 271 -8.30 -1.38 -7.91
N VAL A 272 -7.64 -1.29 -9.07
CA VAL A 272 -7.14 -2.45 -9.83
C VAL A 272 -6.27 -3.36 -8.97
N ILE A 273 -5.37 -2.79 -8.15
CA ILE A 273 -4.49 -3.56 -7.24
C ILE A 273 -5.32 -4.40 -6.26
N THR A 274 -6.32 -3.77 -5.64
CA THR A 274 -7.21 -4.43 -4.67
C THR A 274 -8.17 -5.40 -5.35
N HIS A 275 -8.74 -5.04 -6.52
CA HIS A 275 -9.64 -5.89 -7.29
C HIS A 275 -8.94 -7.14 -7.82
N ALA A 276 -7.65 -7.07 -8.15
CA ALA A 276 -6.86 -8.22 -8.59
C ALA A 276 -6.49 -9.18 -7.45
N ALA A 277 -6.44 -8.70 -6.20
CA ALA A 277 -6.10 -9.53 -5.04
C ALA A 277 -7.21 -10.57 -4.75
N ALA A 278 -6.81 -11.71 -4.18
CA ALA A 278 -7.75 -12.74 -3.79
C ALA A 278 -8.75 -12.22 -2.74
N PRO A 279 -10.05 -12.52 -2.90
CA PRO A 279 -11.05 -12.14 -1.90
C PRO A 279 -10.87 -12.91 -0.59
N ILE A 280 -11.55 -12.46 0.45
CA ILE A 280 -11.67 -13.18 1.71
C ILE A 280 -12.28 -14.57 1.43
N SER A 281 -11.59 -15.60 1.86
CA SER A 281 -12.09 -16.99 1.74
C SER A 281 -12.09 -17.73 3.07
N ASP A 282 -11.55 -17.13 4.12
CA ASP A 282 -11.38 -17.78 5.42
C ASP A 282 -12.55 -17.44 6.36
N LYS A 283 -13.19 -18.46 6.90
CA LYS A 283 -14.31 -18.35 7.85
C LYS A 283 -13.96 -17.61 9.15
N ILE A 284 -12.69 -17.46 9.48
CA ILE A 284 -12.26 -16.68 10.65
C ILE A 284 -12.70 -15.21 10.58
N TYR A 285 -13.05 -14.73 9.39
CA TYR A 285 -13.56 -13.37 9.17
C TYR A 285 -15.10 -13.27 9.16
N GLU A 286 -15.81 -14.40 9.28
CA GLU A 286 -17.23 -14.38 9.59
C GLU A 286 -17.40 -13.76 11.00
N ASN A 287 -18.19 -12.68 11.12
CA ASN A 287 -18.32 -11.88 12.35
C ASN A 287 -17.02 -11.19 12.80
N ALA A 288 -16.42 -10.43 11.91
CA ALA A 288 -15.16 -9.72 12.12
C ALA A 288 -15.29 -8.39 12.89
N ASP A 289 -16.28 -8.22 13.77
CA ASP A 289 -16.54 -7.01 14.59
C ASP A 289 -15.35 -6.58 15.47
N TRP A 290 -14.39 -7.48 15.65
CA TRP A 290 -13.15 -7.22 16.36
C TRP A 290 -12.13 -6.42 15.53
N ILE A 291 -12.30 -6.33 14.21
CA ILE A 291 -11.48 -5.52 13.32
C ILE A 291 -12.06 -4.10 13.35
N ARG A 292 -11.40 -3.21 14.07
CA ARG A 292 -11.87 -1.84 14.25
C ARG A 292 -10.79 -0.85 13.88
N PRO A 293 -10.96 -0.06 12.82
CA PRO A 293 -10.10 1.09 12.54
C PRO A 293 -10.12 2.09 13.69
N GLY A 294 -9.04 2.83 13.88
CA GLY A 294 -8.99 3.82 14.95
C GLY A 294 -7.66 4.56 15.04
N LYS A 295 -7.66 5.62 15.84
CA LYS A 295 -6.47 6.41 16.18
C LYS A 295 -5.73 5.80 17.36
N SER A 296 -4.40 5.89 17.31
CA SER A 296 -3.54 5.45 18.40
C SER A 296 -2.67 6.58 18.92
N ALA A 297 -2.64 6.75 20.21
CA ALA A 297 -1.58 7.49 20.87
C ALA A 297 -0.27 6.69 20.75
N TRP A 298 0.86 7.39 20.63
CA TRP A 298 2.16 6.77 20.41
C TRP A 298 3.29 7.62 20.99
N SER A 299 3.89 7.18 22.09
CA SER A 299 4.90 7.93 22.81
C SER A 299 6.31 7.83 22.21
N TYR A 300 6.59 6.82 21.41
CA TYR A 300 7.93 6.42 20.98
C TYR A 300 8.73 7.54 20.29
N PHE A 301 8.04 8.44 19.60
CA PHE A 301 8.69 9.48 18.80
C PHE A 301 9.00 10.75 19.57
N ILE A 302 8.33 10.97 20.71
CA ILE A 302 8.34 12.24 21.43
C ILE A 302 9.61 12.41 22.26
N ASP A 303 10.04 11.33 22.91
CA ASP A 303 11.20 11.34 23.80
C ASP A 303 11.92 9.98 23.71
N GLU A 304 13.11 9.96 23.10
CA GLU A 304 13.86 8.74 22.88
C GLU A 304 14.30 8.03 24.18
N GLU A 305 14.51 8.80 25.26
CA GLU A 305 15.00 8.24 26.53
C GLU A 305 13.86 7.68 27.38
N HIS A 306 12.73 8.40 27.48
CA HIS A 306 11.64 8.06 28.40
C HIS A 306 10.44 7.39 27.74
N SER A 307 10.29 7.56 26.41
CA SER A 307 9.15 7.09 25.63
C SER A 307 8.89 5.58 25.71
N ARG A 308 9.92 4.80 26.04
CA ARG A 308 9.87 3.33 26.16
C ARG A 308 9.58 2.85 27.59
N ARG A 309 9.59 3.75 28.58
CA ARG A 309 9.37 3.38 29.99
C ARG A 309 7.93 3.00 30.22
N PHE A 310 7.71 2.03 31.07
CA PHE A 310 6.38 1.54 31.42
C PHE A 310 5.45 2.66 31.88
N GLU A 311 5.94 3.54 32.75
CA GLU A 311 5.19 4.66 33.33
C GLU A 311 4.73 5.64 32.24
N LYS A 312 5.55 5.91 31.23
CA LYS A 312 5.19 6.81 30.11
C LYS A 312 4.08 6.20 29.25
N ILE A 313 4.18 4.90 28.95
CA ILE A 313 3.14 4.20 28.19
C ILE A 313 1.82 4.16 28.98
N MET A 314 1.89 4.00 30.32
CA MET A 314 0.73 4.07 31.20
C MET A 314 0.07 5.47 31.19
N GLU A 315 0.87 6.53 31.22
CA GLU A 315 0.39 7.92 31.07
C GLU A 315 -0.39 8.09 29.76
N PHE A 316 0.10 7.51 28.67
CA PHE A 316 -0.53 7.59 27.35
C PHE A 316 -1.89 6.88 27.27
N ASN A 317 -2.22 5.96 28.18
CA ASN A 317 -3.59 5.44 28.28
C ASN A 317 -4.58 6.57 28.68
N ALA A 318 -4.20 7.41 29.64
CA ALA A 318 -5.04 8.53 30.07
C ALA A 318 -5.15 9.60 28.97
N LEU A 319 -4.04 9.94 28.33
CA LEU A 319 -4.00 10.91 27.24
C LEU A 319 -4.80 10.42 26.02
N ALA A 320 -4.75 9.13 25.68
CA ALA A 320 -5.56 8.55 24.62
C ALA A 320 -7.06 8.65 24.94
N GLN A 321 -7.46 8.34 26.20
CA GLN A 321 -8.84 8.51 26.65
C GLN A 321 -9.31 9.96 26.55
N GLU A 322 -8.52 10.92 27.04
CA GLU A 322 -8.86 12.34 26.99
C GLU A 322 -9.00 12.86 25.56
N ALA A 323 -8.12 12.40 24.66
CA ALA A 323 -8.14 12.77 23.24
C ALA A 323 -9.22 12.00 22.43
N GLY A 324 -9.88 11.00 23.01
CA GLY A 324 -10.88 10.18 22.34
C GLY A 324 -10.26 9.22 21.32
N TYR A 325 -9.03 8.74 21.56
CA TYR A 325 -8.38 7.75 20.69
C TYR A 325 -8.73 6.34 21.12
N GLU A 326 -8.89 5.46 20.15
CA GLU A 326 -9.28 4.07 20.36
C GLU A 326 -8.15 3.22 20.94
N TYR A 327 -6.88 3.63 20.69
CA TYR A 327 -5.71 2.80 20.97
C TYR A 327 -4.57 3.56 21.62
N ASN A 328 -3.69 2.79 22.28
CA ASN A 328 -2.35 3.18 22.68
C ASN A 328 -1.37 2.09 22.21
N LEU A 329 -0.30 2.48 21.53
CA LEU A 329 0.71 1.59 20.99
C LEU A 329 1.94 1.54 21.91
N ALA A 330 2.12 0.40 22.61
CA ALA A 330 3.37 0.08 23.27
C ALA A 330 4.41 -0.42 22.25
N ASP A 331 5.27 0.50 21.81
CA ASP A 331 6.27 0.26 20.78
C ASP A 331 7.49 -0.51 21.31
N ASN A 332 8.59 -0.53 20.58
CA ASN A 332 9.83 -1.18 20.96
C ASN A 332 10.28 -0.81 22.39
N GLY A 333 10.76 -1.79 23.17
CA GLY A 333 11.21 -1.62 24.56
C GLY A 333 10.30 -2.23 25.61
N TRP A 334 9.05 -2.59 25.30
CA TRP A 334 8.16 -3.20 26.28
C TRP A 334 8.68 -4.50 26.90
N ARG A 335 9.55 -5.22 26.20
CA ARG A 335 10.18 -6.45 26.71
C ARG A 335 11.19 -6.16 27.82
N ASP A 336 11.72 -4.95 27.88
CA ASP A 336 12.71 -4.51 28.87
C ASP A 336 12.06 -4.01 30.17
N TRP A 337 10.74 -3.96 30.24
CA TRP A 337 10.00 -3.58 31.46
C TRP A 337 10.22 -4.56 32.62
N ALA A 338 10.82 -5.71 32.36
CA ALA A 338 11.25 -6.65 33.39
C ALA A 338 12.39 -7.53 32.92
N LYS A 339 13.16 -8.11 33.85
CA LYS A 339 14.30 -9.00 33.58
C LYS A 339 13.94 -10.29 32.83
N THR A 340 12.65 -10.67 32.78
CA THR A 340 12.18 -11.90 32.14
C THR A 340 10.97 -11.63 31.26
N GLU A 341 10.81 -12.41 30.18
CA GLU A 341 9.64 -12.32 29.30
C GLU A 341 8.32 -12.49 30.10
N ARG A 342 8.28 -13.39 31.09
CA ARG A 342 7.12 -13.55 31.98
C ARG A 342 6.83 -12.28 32.77
N GLY A 343 7.86 -11.60 33.27
CA GLY A 343 7.75 -10.34 33.98
C GLY A 343 7.24 -9.21 33.07
N ALA A 344 7.79 -9.11 31.85
CA ALA A 344 7.33 -8.14 30.86
C ALA A 344 5.85 -8.32 30.53
N PHE A 345 5.39 -9.54 30.30
CA PHE A 345 3.97 -9.82 30.10
C PHE A 345 3.10 -9.52 31.33
N LYS A 346 3.64 -9.54 32.56
CA LYS A 346 2.94 -9.10 33.74
C LYS A 346 2.69 -7.59 33.70
N LYS A 347 3.71 -6.83 33.26
CA LYS A 347 3.60 -5.39 33.04
C LYS A 347 2.62 -5.07 31.92
N VAL A 348 2.63 -5.83 30.83
CA VAL A 348 1.62 -5.71 29.77
C VAL A 348 0.20 -5.92 30.32
N LYS A 349 0.00 -6.89 31.22
CA LYS A 349 -1.32 -7.09 31.84
C LYS A 349 -1.75 -5.88 32.68
N GLU A 350 -0.83 -5.30 33.47
CA GLU A 350 -1.09 -4.07 34.23
C GLU A 350 -1.49 -2.91 33.29
N LEU A 351 -0.80 -2.76 32.15
CA LEU A 351 -1.10 -1.76 31.13
C LEU A 351 -2.49 -1.96 30.52
N VAL A 352 -2.82 -3.20 30.13
CA VAL A 352 -4.13 -3.54 29.54
C VAL A 352 -5.26 -3.32 30.54
N ASP A 353 -5.07 -3.71 31.80
CA ASP A 353 -6.09 -3.54 32.84
C ASP A 353 -6.43 -2.07 33.12
N ASP A 354 -5.44 -1.18 33.03
CA ASP A 354 -5.66 0.26 33.11
C ASP A 354 -6.35 0.80 31.85
N ALA A 355 -5.88 0.39 30.68
CA ALA A 355 -6.43 0.81 29.38
C ALA A 355 -7.92 0.40 29.22
N GLU A 356 -8.29 -0.81 29.66
CA GLU A 356 -9.68 -1.30 29.60
C GLU A 356 -10.62 -0.44 30.45
N LYS A 357 -10.20 0.04 31.62
CA LYS A 357 -10.98 0.97 32.45
C LYS A 357 -11.23 2.31 31.74
N ARG A 358 -10.40 2.64 30.75
CA ARG A 358 -10.45 3.87 29.97
C ARG A 358 -11.09 3.67 28.59
N SER A 359 -11.53 2.46 28.26
CA SER A 359 -12.02 2.08 26.93
C SER A 359 -10.97 2.24 25.83
N VAL A 360 -9.68 2.14 26.15
CA VAL A 360 -8.54 2.20 25.24
C VAL A 360 -8.00 0.79 24.99
N GLY A 361 -7.75 0.46 23.74
CA GLY A 361 -7.15 -0.82 23.33
C GLY A 361 -5.63 -0.73 23.23
N ILE A 362 -4.93 -1.79 23.67
CA ILE A 362 -3.46 -1.84 23.60
C ILE A 362 -2.99 -2.60 22.36
N TRP A 363 -2.02 -2.02 21.66
CA TRP A 363 -1.23 -2.67 20.64
C TRP A 363 0.20 -2.89 21.13
N LEU A 364 0.83 -3.96 20.64
CA LEU A 364 2.24 -4.27 20.96
C LEU A 364 3.10 -4.30 19.70
N TRP A 365 4.28 -3.72 19.81
CA TRP A 365 5.33 -3.85 18.81
C TRP A 365 6.04 -5.20 18.90
N GLN A 366 6.46 -5.73 17.76
CA GLN A 366 7.21 -6.97 17.65
C GLN A 366 8.18 -6.90 16.46
N SER A 367 9.44 -7.23 16.66
CA SER A 367 10.38 -7.38 15.54
C SER A 367 10.18 -8.71 14.83
N ALA A 368 10.16 -8.68 13.50
CA ALA A 368 10.20 -9.88 12.67
C ALA A 368 11.55 -10.62 12.78
N MET A 369 12.62 -9.92 13.20
CA MET A 369 13.94 -10.50 13.43
C MET A 369 14.00 -11.36 14.70
N ASP A 370 13.00 -11.28 15.58
CA ASP A 370 12.85 -12.10 16.76
C ASP A 370 12.31 -13.50 16.41
N LYS A 371 11.99 -14.30 17.44
CA LYS A 371 11.54 -15.69 17.30
C LYS A 371 10.17 -15.87 16.62
N VAL A 372 9.48 -14.79 16.23
CA VAL A 372 8.11 -14.85 15.65
C VAL A 372 8.07 -15.48 14.25
N TRP A 373 9.18 -15.55 13.54
CA TRP A 373 9.28 -16.35 12.32
C TRP A 373 9.11 -17.86 12.57
N PHE A 374 9.39 -18.33 13.78
CA PHE A 374 9.21 -19.72 14.20
C PHE A 374 7.77 -19.97 14.66
N THR A 375 7.03 -20.76 13.90
CA THR A 375 5.59 -20.97 14.09
C THR A 375 5.16 -21.34 15.51
N PRO A 376 5.81 -22.30 16.24
CA PRO A 376 5.39 -22.64 17.61
C PRO A 376 5.55 -21.48 18.59
N TYR A 377 6.58 -20.66 18.44
CA TYR A 377 6.75 -19.46 19.26
C TYR A 377 5.69 -18.42 18.93
N ARG A 378 5.46 -18.13 17.63
CA ARG A 378 4.48 -17.16 17.16
C ARG A 378 3.05 -17.48 17.63
N ARG A 379 2.61 -18.72 17.52
CA ARG A 379 1.29 -19.16 18.01
C ARG A 379 1.15 -18.99 19.52
N ARG A 380 2.20 -19.31 20.29
CA ARG A 380 2.24 -19.10 21.73
C ARG A 380 2.17 -17.62 22.10
N PHE A 381 2.89 -16.78 21.35
CA PHE A 381 2.86 -15.33 21.49
C PHE A 381 1.46 -14.76 21.21
N PHE A 382 0.84 -15.12 20.08
CA PHE A 382 -0.52 -14.69 19.76
C PHE A 382 -1.55 -15.14 20.80
N LYS A 383 -1.48 -16.39 21.22
CA LYS A 383 -2.35 -16.89 22.29
C LYS A 383 -2.20 -16.08 23.59
N LYS A 384 -0.97 -15.72 23.92
CA LYS A 384 -0.69 -14.88 25.08
C LYS A 384 -1.27 -13.47 24.91
N CYS A 385 -1.06 -12.84 23.77
CA CYS A 385 -1.64 -11.52 23.45
C CYS A 385 -3.17 -11.55 23.54
N GLN A 386 -3.81 -12.54 22.91
CA GLN A 386 -5.25 -12.75 23.00
C GLN A 386 -5.74 -12.87 24.45
N THR A 387 -5.07 -13.69 25.26
CA THR A 387 -5.44 -13.91 26.67
C THR A 387 -5.30 -12.65 27.52
N LEU A 388 -4.38 -11.76 27.15
CA LEU A 388 -4.15 -10.49 27.83
C LEU A 388 -5.08 -9.36 27.36
N GLY A 389 -5.84 -9.54 26.28
CA GLY A 389 -6.73 -8.51 25.75
C GLY A 389 -6.09 -7.55 24.76
N ILE A 390 -4.86 -7.85 24.25
CA ILE A 390 -4.20 -7.08 23.20
C ILE A 390 -5.07 -7.06 21.94
N LYS A 391 -5.15 -5.89 21.28
CA LYS A 391 -5.98 -5.66 20.11
C LYS A 391 -5.24 -5.87 18.79
N GLY A 392 -3.93 -5.66 18.76
CA GLY A 392 -3.15 -5.82 17.54
C GLY A 392 -1.65 -5.83 17.76
N ILE A 393 -0.93 -6.14 16.68
CA ILE A 393 0.53 -6.24 16.66
C ILE A 393 1.08 -5.33 15.56
N LYS A 394 2.04 -4.49 15.91
CA LYS A 394 2.92 -3.79 14.97
C LYS A 394 4.11 -4.70 14.71
N LEU A 395 4.16 -5.32 13.54
CA LEU A 395 5.28 -6.17 13.12
C LEU A 395 6.27 -5.36 12.28
N ASP A 396 7.51 -5.30 12.74
CA ASP A 396 8.55 -4.44 12.19
C ASP A 396 9.79 -5.21 11.71
N HIS A 397 10.66 -4.55 10.93
CA HIS A 397 11.96 -5.07 10.45
C HIS A 397 11.86 -6.30 9.54
N ILE A 398 10.91 -6.31 8.61
CA ILE A 398 10.78 -7.43 7.65
C ILE A 398 11.77 -7.27 6.49
N GLU A 399 11.81 -6.10 5.87
CA GLU A 399 12.81 -5.63 4.89
C GLU A 399 13.11 -6.59 3.72
N SER A 400 12.14 -7.39 3.29
CA SER A 400 12.35 -8.42 2.26
C SER A 400 11.04 -8.84 1.59
N GLU A 401 11.13 -9.16 0.29
CA GLU A 401 10.04 -9.71 -0.52
C GLU A 401 10.41 -11.06 -1.16
N THR A 402 11.34 -11.81 -0.58
CA THR A 402 11.63 -13.18 -1.03
C THR A 402 10.37 -14.06 -0.93
N GLN A 403 10.30 -15.16 -1.69
CA GLN A 403 9.19 -16.12 -1.63
C GLN A 403 8.86 -16.53 -0.18
N PHE A 404 9.89 -16.74 0.65
CA PHE A 404 9.71 -17.07 2.07
C PHE A 404 9.02 -15.95 2.84
N MET A 405 9.41 -14.68 2.58
CA MET A 405 8.89 -13.53 3.33
C MET A 405 7.49 -13.15 2.87
N THR A 406 7.19 -13.21 1.58
CA THR A 406 5.83 -12.97 1.09
C THR A 406 4.83 -13.96 1.68
N GLU A 407 5.21 -15.25 1.83
CA GLU A 407 4.43 -16.25 2.54
C GLU A 407 4.37 -16.00 4.06
N PHE A 408 5.42 -15.40 4.64
CA PHE A 408 5.42 -15.05 6.05
C PHE A 408 4.40 -13.96 6.37
N TYR A 409 4.26 -12.91 5.54
CA TYR A 409 3.21 -11.89 5.67
C TYR A 409 1.82 -12.53 5.73
N ARG A 410 1.50 -13.40 4.76
CA ARG A 410 0.20 -14.07 4.66
C ARG A 410 -0.08 -14.97 5.89
N ARG A 411 0.90 -15.76 6.29
CA ARG A 411 0.79 -16.64 7.47
C ARG A 411 0.67 -15.86 8.77
N PHE A 412 1.43 -14.77 8.92
CA PHE A 412 1.37 -13.94 10.11
C PHE A 412 -0.01 -13.29 10.25
N ALA A 413 -0.54 -12.70 9.17
CA ALA A 413 -1.87 -12.09 9.16
C ALA A 413 -2.95 -13.10 9.51
N ARG A 414 -2.93 -14.29 8.89
CA ARG A 414 -3.91 -15.36 9.13
C ARG A 414 -3.86 -15.88 10.57
N GLU A 415 -2.66 -16.24 11.06
CA GLU A 415 -2.50 -16.77 12.42
C GLU A 415 -2.83 -15.70 13.47
N ALA A 416 -2.59 -14.41 13.21
CA ALA A 416 -3.03 -13.31 14.06
C ALA A 416 -4.56 -13.24 14.12
N ALA A 417 -5.25 -13.38 12.97
CA ALA A 417 -6.70 -13.37 12.89
C ALA A 417 -7.34 -14.55 13.66
N GLU A 418 -6.73 -15.74 13.66
CA GLU A 418 -7.15 -16.89 14.49
C GLU A 418 -7.21 -16.53 15.99
N HIS A 419 -6.47 -15.50 16.39
CA HIS A 419 -6.44 -14.96 17.76
C HIS A 419 -7.12 -13.59 17.90
N LYS A 420 -7.90 -13.15 16.91
CA LYS A 420 -8.57 -11.85 16.87
C LYS A 420 -7.60 -10.69 17.06
N LEU A 421 -6.43 -10.75 16.45
CA LEU A 421 -5.41 -9.70 16.48
C LEU A 421 -5.35 -8.98 15.13
N MET A 422 -5.45 -7.66 15.16
CA MET A 422 -5.15 -6.80 14.03
C MET A 422 -3.63 -6.70 13.84
N VAL A 423 -3.18 -6.30 12.65
CA VAL A 423 -1.77 -6.21 12.28
C VAL A 423 -1.50 -4.93 11.53
N ILE A 424 -0.39 -4.26 11.85
CA ILE A 424 0.26 -3.29 10.98
C ILE A 424 1.66 -3.78 10.68
N TYR A 425 2.12 -3.55 9.45
CA TYR A 425 3.45 -3.95 9.00
C TYR A 425 4.33 -2.71 8.85
N HIS A 426 5.51 -2.73 9.50
CA HIS A 426 6.55 -1.71 9.38
C HIS A 426 7.78 -2.26 8.66
N ASN A 427 8.49 -1.40 7.92
CA ASN A 427 9.52 -1.80 6.96
C ASN A 427 9.06 -2.99 6.10
N PRO A 428 7.85 -2.92 5.51
CA PRO A 428 7.23 -4.04 4.83
C PRO A 428 7.58 -4.06 3.35
N GLN A 429 7.06 -5.09 2.67
CA GLN A 429 6.89 -5.08 1.22
C GLN A 429 5.97 -3.93 0.76
N LYS A 430 5.99 -3.63 -0.54
CA LYS A 430 4.96 -2.78 -1.15
C LYS A 430 3.57 -3.36 -0.94
N PRO A 431 2.52 -2.53 -0.85
CA PRO A 431 1.15 -3.02 -0.74
C PRO A 431 0.67 -3.62 -2.06
N THR A 432 0.16 -4.84 -1.98
CA THR A 432 -0.26 -5.67 -3.13
C THR A 432 -1.68 -6.22 -2.97
N GLY A 433 -2.55 -5.45 -2.30
CA GLY A 433 -3.94 -5.83 -2.06
C GLY A 433 -4.14 -6.82 -0.91
N LEU A 434 -3.13 -7.04 -0.07
CA LEU A 434 -3.16 -8.03 1.02
C LEU A 434 -4.37 -7.86 1.96
N ARG A 435 -4.81 -6.62 2.22
CA ARG A 435 -5.95 -6.30 3.07
C ARG A 435 -7.29 -6.86 2.54
N ARG A 436 -7.44 -7.03 1.21
CA ARG A 436 -8.63 -7.68 0.65
C ARG A 436 -8.74 -9.13 1.08
N THR A 437 -7.62 -9.84 1.19
CA THR A 437 -7.56 -11.25 1.61
C THR A 437 -7.57 -11.39 3.14
N PHE A 438 -6.90 -10.47 3.82
CA PHE A 438 -6.71 -10.45 5.28
C PHE A 438 -7.14 -9.09 5.85
N PRO A 439 -8.44 -8.88 6.13
CA PRO A 439 -8.97 -7.59 6.59
C PRO A 439 -8.36 -7.09 7.90
N ASN A 440 -7.79 -7.98 8.71
CA ASN A 440 -7.08 -7.63 9.93
C ASN A 440 -5.71 -6.95 9.71
N VAL A 441 -5.22 -6.87 8.47
CA VAL A 441 -4.07 -6.03 8.11
C VAL A 441 -4.56 -4.60 7.95
N MET A 442 -4.30 -3.76 8.96
CA MET A 442 -4.82 -2.40 9.02
C MET A 442 -4.06 -1.44 8.12
N SER A 443 -2.74 -1.54 8.11
CA SER A 443 -1.87 -0.74 7.23
C SER A 443 -0.56 -1.47 6.94
N MET A 444 0.10 -1.02 5.88
CA MET A 444 1.49 -1.36 5.54
C MET A 444 2.23 -0.04 5.43
N GLU A 445 3.25 0.20 6.26
CA GLU A 445 3.98 1.47 6.26
C GLU A 445 4.43 1.82 4.83
N ALA A 446 5.45 1.15 4.29
CA ALA A 446 5.93 1.28 2.91
C ALA A 446 5.84 2.71 2.35
N ILE A 447 6.15 3.72 3.15
CA ILE A 447 6.02 5.14 2.83
C ILE A 447 7.15 5.93 3.50
N ARG A 448 7.63 6.96 2.82
CA ARG A 448 8.48 7.97 3.47
C ARG A 448 7.58 8.86 4.35
N GLY A 449 7.33 8.40 5.57
CA GLY A 449 6.53 9.11 6.55
C GLY A 449 7.33 10.14 7.35
N LEU A 450 6.68 10.75 8.34
CA LEU A 450 7.28 11.80 9.19
C LEU A 450 8.51 11.31 9.95
N GLN A 451 8.60 10.01 10.26
CA GLN A 451 9.80 9.40 10.87
C GLN A 451 11.08 9.56 10.04
N CYS A 452 10.94 9.67 8.71
CA CYS A 452 12.05 9.84 7.77
C CYS A 452 12.35 11.31 7.44
N LYS A 453 11.79 12.23 8.19
CA LYS A 453 11.67 13.67 7.92
C LYS A 453 10.67 13.97 6.80
N ALA A 454 9.76 14.88 7.08
CA ALA A 454 8.82 15.39 6.09
C ALA A 454 9.58 16.06 4.92
N ASP A 455 9.07 15.89 3.72
CA ASP A 455 9.63 16.40 2.49
C ASP A 455 8.46 16.81 1.59
N ALA A 456 8.15 18.11 1.57
CA ALA A 456 6.90 18.61 1.01
C ALA A 456 6.69 18.28 -0.47
N ASP A 457 7.76 18.29 -1.28
CA ASP A 457 7.66 17.88 -2.69
C ASP A 457 7.33 16.38 -2.80
N ASN A 458 8.01 15.53 -2.01
CA ASN A 458 7.69 14.10 -1.94
C ASN A 458 6.26 13.85 -1.43
N ASP A 459 5.82 14.61 -0.43
CA ASP A 459 4.49 14.49 0.14
C ASP A 459 3.38 14.80 -0.89
N THR A 460 3.64 15.64 -1.88
CA THR A 460 2.71 15.90 -2.99
C THR A 460 2.71 14.82 -4.08
N ILE A 461 3.65 13.87 -4.05
CA ILE A 461 3.72 12.73 -4.99
C ILE A 461 3.00 11.50 -4.41
N LEU A 462 3.14 11.26 -3.12
CA LEU A 462 2.68 10.04 -2.46
C LEU A 462 1.16 9.75 -2.61
N PRO A 463 0.25 10.75 -2.59
CA PRO A 463 -1.18 10.51 -2.80
C PRO A 463 -1.52 9.89 -4.16
N PHE A 464 -0.69 10.17 -5.16
CA PHE A 464 -0.85 9.72 -6.56
C PHE A 464 0.05 8.54 -6.94
N THR A 465 0.78 8.00 -5.99
CA THR A 465 1.68 6.84 -6.18
C THR A 465 1.45 5.80 -5.10
N ARG A 466 2.17 5.89 -3.98
CA ARG A 466 2.13 4.90 -2.89
C ARG A 466 0.72 4.64 -2.35
N MET A 467 -0.13 5.68 -2.25
CA MET A 467 -1.46 5.56 -1.65
C MET A 467 -2.45 4.76 -2.51
N LEU A 468 -2.16 4.51 -3.79
CA LEU A 468 -2.94 3.61 -4.64
C LEU A 468 -2.91 2.16 -4.14
N GLY A 469 -1.88 1.78 -3.40
CA GLY A 469 -1.77 0.46 -2.78
C GLY A 469 -2.59 0.29 -1.49
N GLY A 470 -3.25 1.35 -1.00
CA GLY A 470 -4.04 1.35 0.23
C GLY A 470 -3.33 1.96 1.43
N ASN A 471 -3.85 1.70 2.62
CA ASN A 471 -3.47 2.32 3.88
C ASN A 471 -1.97 2.27 4.17
N ALA A 472 -1.43 3.41 4.63
CA ALA A 472 -0.06 3.57 5.07
C ALA A 472 0.01 3.98 6.55
N ASP A 473 1.19 3.91 7.16
CA ASP A 473 1.44 4.51 8.47
C ASP A 473 2.44 5.67 8.30
N TYR A 474 1.91 6.83 7.91
CA TYR A 474 2.69 8.05 7.71
C TYR A 474 3.17 8.66 9.02
N THR A 475 2.53 8.33 10.15
CA THR A 475 2.82 8.86 11.49
C THR A 475 2.79 10.39 11.56
N PRO A 476 1.65 11.05 11.22
CA PRO A 476 1.55 12.50 11.15
C PRO A 476 1.57 13.17 12.52
N LEU A 477 1.65 14.52 12.51
CA LEU A 477 1.48 15.38 13.68
C LEU A 477 2.60 15.22 14.72
N CYS A 478 3.85 15.55 14.35
CA CYS A 478 4.94 15.68 15.29
C CYS A 478 5.66 17.01 15.04
N PHE A 479 5.45 17.98 15.90
CA PHE A 479 6.05 19.33 15.78
C PHE A 479 6.74 19.81 17.04
N SER A 480 6.60 19.14 18.18
CA SER A 480 7.26 19.52 19.44
C SER A 480 8.70 19.03 19.52
N VAL A 481 9.07 18.01 18.76
CA VAL A 481 10.39 17.39 18.82
C VAL A 481 11.32 17.98 17.77
N PRO A 482 12.58 18.35 18.11
CA PRO A 482 13.50 19.00 17.18
C PRO A 482 13.70 18.26 15.85
N ARG A 483 13.73 16.95 15.85
CA ARG A 483 13.88 16.13 14.63
C ARG A 483 12.69 16.19 13.69
N CYS A 484 11.52 16.59 14.19
CA CYS A 484 10.28 16.75 13.42
C CYS A 484 10.02 18.23 13.08
N LEU A 485 10.72 19.14 13.75
CA LEU A 485 10.70 20.56 13.45
C LEU A 485 11.46 20.81 12.17
N ASN A 486 10.84 20.55 11.04
CA ASN A 486 11.56 20.49 9.81
C ASN A 486 11.07 21.49 8.79
N GLU A 487 11.02 21.06 7.65
CA GLU A 487 10.89 21.75 6.39
C GLU A 487 9.42 22.06 6.09
N VAL A 488 8.46 21.47 6.86
CA VAL A 488 7.02 21.65 6.64
C VAL A 488 6.35 22.41 7.78
N SER A 489 5.26 23.12 7.48
CA SER A 489 4.47 23.85 8.47
C SER A 489 3.56 22.94 9.30
N ILE A 490 3.02 23.47 10.42
CA ILE A 490 1.98 22.79 11.20
C ILE A 490 0.75 22.50 10.33
N CYS A 491 0.35 23.43 9.46
CA CYS A 491 -0.79 23.23 8.56
C CYS A 491 -0.53 22.13 7.52
N HIS A 492 0.71 21.94 7.05
CA HIS A 492 1.08 20.80 6.24
C HIS A 492 0.91 19.47 7.01
N MET A 493 1.33 19.44 8.28
CA MET A 493 1.14 18.25 9.12
C MET A 493 -0.33 17.95 9.39
N LEU A 494 -1.18 18.95 9.61
CA LEU A 494 -2.63 18.78 9.71
C LEU A 494 -3.21 18.25 8.38
N ALA A 495 -2.76 18.80 7.26
CA ALA A 495 -3.18 18.35 5.94
C ALA A 495 -2.79 16.88 5.68
N SER A 496 -1.62 16.42 6.15
CA SER A 496 -1.20 15.04 5.98
C SER A 496 -2.13 14.05 6.69
N ALA A 497 -2.71 14.45 7.81
CA ALA A 497 -3.70 13.66 8.54
C ALA A 497 -5.05 13.53 7.80
N VAL A 498 -5.32 14.41 6.84
CA VAL A 498 -6.50 14.36 5.97
C VAL A 498 -6.18 13.66 4.65
N ILE A 499 -5.04 13.93 4.03
CA ILE A 499 -4.70 13.45 2.68
C ILE A 499 -4.36 11.97 2.66
N TYR A 500 -3.62 11.46 3.65
CA TYR A 500 -3.21 10.06 3.68
C TYR A 500 -4.24 9.14 4.33
N ASN A 501 -4.36 7.93 3.77
CA ASN A 501 -5.23 6.89 4.34
C ASN A 501 -4.46 6.05 5.36
N SER A 502 -5.07 5.84 6.54
CA SER A 502 -4.59 4.88 7.53
C SER A 502 -5.76 4.34 8.34
N ALA A 503 -6.00 3.04 8.27
CA ALA A 503 -7.02 2.40 9.12
C ALA A 503 -6.55 2.20 10.57
N PHE A 504 -5.23 2.27 10.81
CA PHE A 504 -4.65 2.42 12.13
C PHE A 504 -3.80 3.70 12.12
N PHE A 505 -4.39 4.78 12.61
CA PHE A 505 -3.82 6.10 12.51
C PHE A 505 -2.96 6.42 13.72
N THR A 506 -1.65 6.35 13.55
CA THR A 506 -0.67 6.64 14.61
C THR A 506 -0.46 8.15 14.74
N VAL A 507 -0.94 8.73 15.84
CA VAL A 507 -0.69 10.15 16.18
C VAL A 507 0.68 10.25 16.85
N SER A 508 1.60 10.98 16.22
CA SER A 508 3.01 11.03 16.67
C SER A 508 3.29 12.14 17.69
N GLU A 509 2.35 13.06 17.90
CA GLU A 509 2.48 14.10 18.92
C GLU A 509 1.86 13.67 20.24
N ASP A 510 2.36 14.19 21.34
CA ASP A 510 1.74 14.05 22.66
C ASP A 510 0.36 14.73 22.64
N PRO A 511 -0.72 14.02 22.98
CA PRO A 511 -2.07 14.59 22.99
C PRO A 511 -2.22 15.82 23.88
N SER A 512 -1.44 15.91 24.96
CA SER A 512 -1.43 17.11 25.83
C SER A 512 -0.83 18.34 25.14
N ILE A 513 0.16 18.13 24.29
CA ILE A 513 0.76 19.19 23.47
C ILE A 513 -0.21 19.65 22.37
N LEU A 514 -0.90 18.71 21.70
CA LEU A 514 -1.96 19.06 20.74
C LEU A 514 -3.02 19.96 21.39
N LYS A 515 -3.44 19.62 22.61
CA LYS A 515 -4.42 20.38 23.38
C LYS A 515 -3.86 21.76 23.78
N ALA A 516 -2.63 21.83 24.26
CA ALA A 516 -1.97 23.11 24.62
C ALA A 516 -1.83 24.05 23.44
N HIS A 517 -1.67 23.52 22.23
CA HIS A 517 -1.64 24.28 20.97
C HIS A 517 -3.03 24.53 20.36
N GLY A 518 -4.14 24.08 20.97
CA GLY A 518 -5.50 24.27 20.45
C GLY A 518 -5.80 23.49 19.17
N LEU A 519 -5.05 22.40 18.89
CA LEU A 519 -5.18 21.54 17.72
C LEU A 519 -6.06 20.31 17.99
N ASP A 520 -6.35 20.03 19.25
CA ASP A 520 -7.22 18.93 19.70
C ASP A 520 -8.62 19.00 19.06
N SER A 521 -9.18 20.20 18.89
CA SER A 521 -10.48 20.41 18.22
C SER A 521 -10.52 19.94 16.76
N PHE A 522 -9.38 19.87 16.10
CA PHE A 522 -9.25 19.33 14.75
C PHE A 522 -8.88 17.83 14.78
N VAL A 523 -7.88 17.45 15.58
CA VAL A 523 -7.29 16.11 15.56
C VAL A 523 -8.16 15.06 16.27
N SER A 524 -8.77 15.40 17.42
CA SER A 524 -9.59 14.46 18.17
C SER A 524 -10.79 13.95 17.38
N PRO A 525 -11.58 14.78 16.66
CA PRO A 525 -12.70 14.32 15.85
C PRO A 525 -12.31 13.83 14.45
N LEU A 526 -11.02 13.85 14.09
CA LEU A 526 -10.57 13.42 12.76
C LEU A 526 -10.92 11.93 12.54
N PRO A 527 -11.58 11.60 11.43
CA PRO A 527 -11.90 10.20 11.14
C PRO A 527 -10.69 9.44 10.59
N VAL A 528 -10.74 8.11 10.67
CA VAL A 528 -9.77 7.22 10.01
C VAL A 528 -10.35 6.55 8.76
N ILE A 529 -11.67 6.67 8.57
CA ILE A 529 -12.40 6.16 7.41
C ILE A 529 -13.00 7.34 6.65
N TRP A 530 -12.78 7.34 5.35
CA TRP A 530 -13.24 8.38 4.45
C TRP A 530 -14.26 7.82 3.46
N ASN A 531 -15.52 8.23 3.58
CA ASN A 531 -16.60 7.75 2.72
C ASN A 531 -16.50 8.32 1.30
N GLU A 532 -15.89 9.49 1.14
CA GLU A 532 -15.78 10.20 -0.12
C GLU A 532 -14.48 11.00 -0.18
N THR A 533 -13.88 11.07 -1.36
CA THR A 533 -12.63 11.81 -1.61
C THR A 533 -12.73 12.49 -2.97
N HIS A 534 -12.39 13.78 -3.06
CA HIS A 534 -12.28 14.53 -4.29
C HIS A 534 -10.89 15.13 -4.43
N VAL A 535 -10.31 14.97 -5.62
CA VAL A 535 -9.11 15.69 -6.03
C VAL A 535 -9.54 16.98 -6.70
N LEU A 536 -9.39 18.11 -6.02
CA LEU A 536 -9.88 19.38 -6.51
C LEU A 536 -8.99 19.96 -7.61
N THR A 537 -9.61 20.79 -8.46
CA THR A 537 -8.93 21.49 -9.56
C THR A 537 -7.73 22.29 -9.06
N GLY A 538 -6.63 22.24 -9.80
CA GLY A 538 -5.35 22.84 -9.42
C GLY A 538 -4.36 21.86 -8.81
N SER A 539 -4.77 20.63 -8.44
CA SER A 539 -3.84 19.58 -8.01
C SER A 539 -2.87 19.21 -9.12
N LYS A 540 -1.58 19.08 -8.77
CA LYS A 540 -0.50 18.68 -9.68
C LYS A 540 0.54 17.89 -8.93
N ILE A 541 0.87 16.70 -9.43
CA ILE A 541 1.81 15.77 -8.79
C ILE A 541 3.19 16.43 -8.65
N GLY A 542 3.74 16.41 -7.43
CA GLY A 542 5.04 16.99 -7.11
C GLY A 542 5.03 18.50 -6.88
N GLU A 543 3.85 19.16 -6.96
CA GLU A 543 3.76 20.62 -6.77
C GLU A 543 2.70 21.03 -5.74
N ILE A 544 1.48 20.52 -5.90
CA ILE A 544 0.35 20.88 -5.03
C ILE A 544 -0.69 19.76 -5.01
N VAL A 545 -1.19 19.44 -3.84
CA VAL A 545 -2.33 18.52 -3.65
C VAL A 545 -3.47 19.29 -3.01
N ILE A 546 -4.67 19.17 -3.55
CA ILE A 546 -5.87 19.80 -3.02
C ILE A 546 -6.96 18.73 -2.94
N PHE A 547 -7.28 18.29 -1.73
CA PHE A 547 -8.30 17.28 -1.48
C PHE A 547 -9.47 17.85 -0.68
N ALA A 548 -10.68 17.40 -1.02
CA ALA A 548 -11.84 17.46 -0.14
C ALA A 548 -12.30 16.04 0.17
N ARG A 549 -12.56 15.75 1.46
CA ARG A 549 -12.90 14.41 1.92
C ARG A 549 -14.08 14.46 2.90
N ARG A 550 -14.92 13.46 2.87
CA ARG A 550 -16.10 13.37 3.75
C ARG A 550 -16.06 12.11 4.60
N SER A 551 -16.46 12.27 5.85
CA SER A 551 -16.76 11.16 6.74
C SER A 551 -18.05 11.48 7.52
N GLY A 552 -19.07 10.66 7.33
CA GLY A 552 -20.40 10.93 7.83
C GLY A 552 -20.95 12.26 7.28
N ASN A 553 -21.30 13.18 8.17
CA ASN A 553 -21.82 14.51 7.84
C ASN A 553 -20.76 15.63 7.87
N ARG A 554 -19.49 15.29 8.01
CA ARG A 554 -18.38 16.27 8.06
C ARG A 554 -17.56 16.21 6.79
N TRP A 555 -17.23 17.40 6.28
CA TRP A 555 -16.23 17.55 5.23
C TRP A 555 -14.92 18.06 5.80
N TYR A 556 -13.83 17.70 5.14
CA TYR A 556 -12.49 18.16 5.43
C TYR A 556 -11.85 18.59 4.10
N ALA A 557 -11.17 19.72 4.10
CA ALA A 557 -10.34 20.13 2.97
C ALA A 557 -8.90 20.24 3.42
N ALA A 558 -7.98 19.82 2.56
CA ALA A 558 -6.55 19.85 2.87
C ALA A 558 -5.74 20.18 1.62
N VAL A 559 -4.68 20.97 1.82
CA VAL A 559 -3.77 21.37 0.75
C VAL A 559 -2.33 21.17 1.18
N PHE A 560 -1.53 20.57 0.30
CA PHE A 560 -0.07 20.58 0.38
C PHE A 560 0.52 21.57 -0.63
N ASN A 561 1.39 22.46 -0.19
CA ASN A 561 2.30 23.19 -1.05
C ASN A 561 3.66 22.45 -1.08
N GLY A 562 3.96 21.74 -2.16
CA GLY A 562 5.25 21.05 -2.34
C GLY A 562 6.40 21.99 -2.75
N SER A 563 6.11 23.26 -3.04
CA SER A 563 7.09 24.23 -3.52
C SER A 563 7.90 24.85 -2.37
N GLN A 564 9.15 25.18 -2.66
CA GLN A 564 10.01 25.99 -1.78
C GLN A 564 9.74 27.51 -1.87
N SER A 565 8.58 27.90 -2.42
CA SER A 565 8.12 29.28 -2.48
C SER A 565 6.71 29.42 -1.91
N GLU A 566 6.35 30.63 -1.50
CA GLU A 566 4.97 30.94 -1.13
C GLU A 566 4.02 30.62 -2.29
N ARG A 567 2.83 30.14 -1.95
CA ARG A 567 1.77 29.87 -2.93
C ARG A 567 0.45 30.46 -2.45
N LYS A 568 -0.25 31.08 -3.38
CA LYS A 568 -1.62 31.57 -3.14
C LYS A 568 -2.58 30.83 -4.06
N ILE A 569 -3.70 30.40 -3.51
CA ILE A 569 -4.79 29.78 -4.27
C ILE A 569 -6.13 30.29 -3.77
N ASN A 570 -7.12 30.26 -4.63
CA ASN A 570 -8.52 30.35 -4.22
C ASN A 570 -9.10 28.93 -4.19
N LEU A 571 -9.62 28.51 -3.04
CA LEU A 571 -10.24 27.19 -2.84
C LEU A 571 -11.76 27.34 -2.80
N PRO A 572 -12.49 26.97 -3.86
CA PRO A 572 -13.95 26.96 -3.85
C PRO A 572 -14.47 25.82 -2.98
N PHE A 573 -15.58 26.06 -2.29
CA PHE A 573 -16.24 25.07 -1.45
C PHE A 573 -17.35 24.29 -2.17
N SER A 574 -17.29 24.21 -3.50
CA SER A 574 -18.27 23.52 -4.36
C SER A 574 -18.41 22.01 -4.09
N PHE A 575 -17.54 21.42 -3.26
CA PHE A 575 -17.69 20.05 -2.75
C PHE A 575 -18.73 19.94 -1.62
N LEU A 576 -19.14 21.05 -1.00
CA LEU A 576 -20.19 21.08 0.00
C LEU A 576 -21.56 20.91 -0.67
N LYS A 577 -22.51 20.41 0.10
CA LYS A 577 -23.88 20.21 -0.38
C LYS A 577 -24.56 21.57 -0.65
N ASP A 578 -25.17 21.68 -1.82
CA ASP A 578 -25.96 22.86 -2.17
C ASP A 578 -27.08 23.11 -1.17
N SER A 579 -27.38 24.39 -0.93
CA SER A 579 -28.41 24.85 0.01
C SER A 579 -28.19 24.54 1.50
N ALA A 580 -27.08 23.91 1.88
CA ALA A 580 -26.69 23.70 3.26
C ALA A 580 -25.72 24.79 3.74
N LYS A 581 -25.75 25.08 5.04
CA LYS A 581 -24.77 25.95 5.70
C LYS A 581 -23.84 25.11 6.56
N TYR A 582 -22.59 25.55 6.63
CA TYR A 582 -21.56 24.86 7.40
C TYR A 582 -20.82 25.83 8.32
N GLU A 583 -20.56 25.40 9.53
CA GLU A 583 -19.51 25.98 10.35
C GLU A 583 -18.18 25.43 9.84
N ALA A 584 -17.31 26.31 9.33
CA ALA A 584 -15.98 25.98 8.87
C ALA A 584 -14.94 26.42 9.91
N GLU A 585 -14.12 25.47 10.37
CA GLU A 585 -12.95 25.74 11.17
C GLU A 585 -11.71 25.57 10.29
N ILE A 586 -11.01 26.67 10.02
CA ILE A 586 -9.99 26.77 9.00
C ILE A 586 -8.63 27.05 9.65
N TYR A 587 -7.62 26.30 9.24
CA TYR A 587 -6.23 26.41 9.66
C TYR A 587 -5.35 26.79 8.49
N THR A 588 -4.65 27.92 8.57
CA THR A 588 -3.75 28.44 7.53
C THR A 588 -2.36 28.69 8.11
N ASP A 589 -1.34 28.63 7.27
CA ASP A 589 0.01 28.96 7.68
C ASP A 589 0.10 30.40 8.22
N ASN A 590 0.87 30.58 9.28
CA ASN A 590 1.33 31.92 9.68
C ASN A 590 2.55 32.28 8.82
N LEU A 591 2.43 33.29 7.96
CA LEU A 591 3.48 33.65 7.01
C LEU A 591 4.74 34.22 7.65
N THR A 592 4.65 34.71 8.89
CA THR A 592 5.75 35.33 9.62
C THR A 592 6.36 34.45 10.70
N ASP A 593 5.60 33.46 11.20
CA ASP A 593 6.06 32.51 12.21
C ASP A 593 6.03 31.09 11.66
N GLN A 594 7.18 30.44 11.56
CA GLN A 594 7.32 29.09 11.05
C GLN A 594 6.60 28.04 11.88
N ARG A 595 6.47 28.27 13.17
CA ARG A 595 5.83 27.35 14.12
C ARG A 595 4.41 27.76 14.48
N GLY A 596 3.93 28.87 13.87
CA GLY A 596 2.60 29.42 14.05
C GLY A 596 1.63 28.96 12.98
N TYR A 597 0.36 29.05 13.31
CA TYR A 597 -0.74 28.94 12.37
C TYR A 597 -1.83 29.95 12.73
N ASN A 598 -2.70 30.26 11.77
CA ASN A 598 -3.89 31.04 12.01
C ASN A 598 -5.11 30.13 12.03
N LYS A 599 -6.05 30.43 12.92
CA LYS A 599 -7.30 29.68 13.06
C LYS A 599 -8.50 30.62 12.96
N VAL A 600 -9.43 30.29 12.08
CA VAL A 600 -10.66 31.09 11.87
C VAL A 600 -11.86 30.16 11.90
N LYS A 601 -12.97 30.65 12.50
CA LYS A 601 -14.29 30.01 12.41
C LYS A 601 -15.24 30.95 11.68
N ILE A 602 -15.87 30.44 10.63
CA ILE A 602 -16.81 31.18 9.78
C ILE A 602 -17.96 30.29 9.36
N THR A 603 -19.07 30.90 9.01
CA THR A 603 -20.19 30.20 8.36
C THR A 603 -20.05 30.31 6.85
N VAL A 604 -20.15 29.20 6.14
CA VAL A 604 -19.97 29.11 4.69
C VAL A 604 -21.02 28.24 4.03
N THR A 605 -21.11 28.36 2.71
CA THR A 605 -21.95 27.54 1.81
C THR A 605 -21.11 26.98 0.65
N SER A 606 -21.69 26.17 -0.22
CA SER A 606 -21.07 25.69 -1.46
C SER A 606 -20.70 26.80 -2.46
N ALA A 607 -21.33 27.98 -2.35
CA ALA A 607 -21.05 29.14 -3.22
C ALA A 607 -19.84 29.97 -2.77
N ASP A 608 -19.33 29.72 -1.56
CA ASP A 608 -18.20 30.45 -1.00
C ASP A 608 -16.85 29.83 -1.40
N SER A 609 -15.79 30.56 -1.14
CA SER A 609 -14.40 30.12 -1.33
C SER A 609 -13.48 30.74 -0.28
N ALA A 610 -12.28 30.20 -0.15
CA ALA A 610 -11.22 30.78 0.69
C ALA A 610 -9.99 31.16 -0.14
N ASP A 611 -9.48 32.37 0.06
CA ASP A 611 -8.15 32.75 -0.41
C ASP A 611 -7.12 32.25 0.59
N ILE A 612 -6.29 31.34 0.15
CA ILE A 612 -5.31 30.64 0.96
C ILE A 612 -3.90 31.09 0.55
N ALA A 613 -3.14 31.61 1.51
CA ALA A 613 -1.72 31.84 1.35
C ALA A 613 -0.95 30.80 2.16
N MET A 614 -0.05 30.08 1.51
CA MET A 614 0.77 29.03 2.11
C MET A 614 2.24 29.41 2.01
N ARG A 615 2.99 29.11 3.05
CA ARG A 615 4.44 29.22 3.09
C ARG A 615 5.13 28.26 2.12
N PRO A 616 6.44 28.42 1.86
CA PRO A 616 7.26 27.35 1.34
C PRO A 616 7.06 26.07 2.17
N SER A 617 6.85 24.93 1.52
CA SER A 617 6.55 23.65 2.19
C SER A 617 5.38 23.71 3.18
N GLY A 618 4.45 24.59 2.93
CA GLY A 618 3.30 24.85 3.79
C GLY A 618 2.07 24.03 3.44
N GLY A 619 0.98 24.36 4.12
CA GLY A 619 -0.29 23.66 3.91
C GLY A 619 -1.51 24.43 4.40
N PHE A 620 -2.64 23.77 4.26
CA PHE A 620 -3.95 24.22 4.70
C PHE A 620 -4.76 23.02 5.16
N ALA A 621 -5.53 23.20 6.21
CA ALA A 621 -6.50 22.22 6.66
C ALA A 621 -7.79 22.91 7.13
N ALA A 622 -8.94 22.29 6.85
CA ALA A 622 -10.22 22.78 7.32
C ALA A 622 -11.18 21.63 7.62
N VAL A 623 -12.09 21.86 8.57
CA VAL A 623 -13.23 20.98 8.83
C VAL A 623 -14.52 21.77 8.72
N PHE A 624 -15.52 21.18 8.06
CA PHE A 624 -16.83 21.78 7.81
C PHE A 624 -17.90 20.90 8.48
N ARG A 625 -18.71 21.50 9.34
CA ARG A 625 -19.82 20.85 10.06
C ARG A 625 -21.13 21.47 9.60
N GLU A 626 -22.03 20.66 9.07
CA GLU A 626 -23.37 21.10 8.64
C GLU A 626 -24.16 21.63 9.87
N ILE A 627 -24.80 22.81 9.74
CA ILE A 627 -25.54 23.53 10.78
C ILE A 627 -27.00 23.82 10.37
#